data_500bf3c70d0a21e0dc0a9db5bd8cc4e8
#
_entry.id   500bf3c70d0a21e0dc0a9db5bd8cc4e8
#
_cell.length_a   1.000
_cell.length_b   1.000
_cell.length_c   1.000
_cell.angle_alpha   90.00
_cell.angle_beta   90.00
_cell.angle_gamma   90.00
#
_symmetry.space_group_name_H-M   'P 1'
#
loop_
_entity.id
_entity.type
_entity.pdbx_description
1 polymer ?
#
loop_
_entity_poly.entity_id
_entity_poly.type
_entity_poly.pdbx_seq_one_letter_code
_entity_poly.pdbx_strand_id
1 'polypeptide(L)'
;QSIPNGDFEHWTNFHFLEPNQWLTSNVETIHKNEWITVVPVQGISAQGHGVRMMTDGENGRVMPGYVSNTGGDPIEGQGGVPYHDRPTYLTGHMRYHTLYNDTALIVVTFKKQGLIINQHIFKIHGEQTAWHPFEYLLAVNETPDSVIFAASSSNVLNEPTMQTGSYLDLDGIAFTGRFVTEQLPNSDFDLWDSRDLHHAQGWRVEGREMDWTDETPYGERAVWMSSYSDMDGHVHASGVRTGDMNESGDWFGGLPYSELLDTLTGYYKYIADGEDAGLLSLEMLSGLASLGGAYYQFYQTENWTYF
;
A
#
# COMPACT_ATOMS: atom_id res chain seq x y z
N GLN A 1 -12.39 18.95 26.22
CA GLN A 1 -12.58 17.80 25.32
C GLN A 1 -11.21 17.23 24.99
N SER A 2 -11.03 15.91 25.11
CA SER A 2 -9.79 15.21 24.74
C SER A 2 -9.87 14.75 23.28
N ILE A 3 -8.71 14.60 22.64
CA ILE A 3 -8.62 13.92 21.36
C ILE A 3 -8.97 12.44 21.59
N PRO A 4 -9.96 11.85 20.87
CA PRO A 4 -10.27 10.43 21.00
C PRO A 4 -9.02 9.58 20.73
N ASN A 5 -8.73 8.63 21.64
CA ASN A 5 -7.51 7.81 21.61
C ASN A 5 -6.22 8.64 21.44
N GLY A 6 -6.18 9.86 21.99
CA GLY A 6 -4.99 10.71 21.96
C GLY A 6 -3.87 10.23 22.88
N ASP A 7 -4.16 9.29 23.77
CA ASP A 7 -3.24 8.56 24.62
C ASP A 7 -2.70 7.28 23.98
N PHE A 8 -3.20 6.91 22.79
CA PHE A 8 -2.81 5.71 22.01
C PHE A 8 -2.95 4.39 22.79
N GLU A 9 -3.94 4.28 23.68
CA GLU A 9 -4.19 3.04 24.42
C GLU A 9 -5.08 2.03 23.67
N HIS A 10 -5.83 2.49 22.66
CA HIS A 10 -6.78 1.66 21.92
C HIS A 10 -6.27 1.30 20.53
N TRP A 11 -6.07 0.00 20.31
CA TRP A 11 -5.53 -0.56 19.06
C TRP A 11 -6.41 -1.68 18.52
N THR A 12 -6.49 -1.78 17.20
CA THR A 12 -7.05 -2.92 16.48
C THR A 12 -5.89 -3.76 15.95
N ASN A 13 -5.94 -5.07 16.18
CA ASN A 13 -4.98 -6.00 15.58
C ASN A 13 -5.61 -6.64 14.34
N PHE A 14 -4.99 -6.44 13.18
CA PHE A 14 -5.32 -7.09 11.92
C PHE A 14 -4.42 -8.27 11.72
N HIS A 15 -5.02 -9.46 11.61
CA HIS A 15 -4.33 -10.68 11.24
C HIS A 15 -4.69 -11.04 9.80
N PHE A 16 -3.72 -11.10 8.91
CA PHE A 16 -3.92 -11.36 7.49
C PHE A 16 -2.79 -12.19 6.90
N LEU A 17 -2.99 -12.65 5.66
CA LEU A 17 -2.01 -13.43 4.93
C LEU A 17 -1.42 -12.57 3.81
N GLU A 18 -0.10 -12.70 3.60
CA GLU A 18 0.65 -12.08 2.50
C GLU A 18 1.26 -13.17 1.61
N PRO A 19 1.16 -13.08 0.29
CA PRO A 19 1.82 -14.04 -0.58
C PRO A 19 3.34 -13.86 -0.47
N ASN A 20 4.05 -14.96 -0.16
CA ASN A 20 5.48 -14.93 0.07
C ASN A 20 6.22 -14.34 -1.15
N GLN A 21 7.17 -13.44 -0.92
CA GLN A 21 7.96 -12.71 -1.91
C GLN A 21 7.16 -11.74 -2.81
N TRP A 22 5.95 -11.40 -2.43
CA TRP A 22 5.15 -10.38 -3.08
C TRP A 22 4.79 -9.27 -2.10
N LEU A 23 4.73 -8.06 -2.57
CA LEU A 23 4.17 -6.92 -1.85
C LEU A 23 2.70 -6.76 -2.23
N THR A 24 1.89 -6.37 -1.26
CA THR A 24 0.47 -6.13 -1.45
C THR A 24 0.05 -4.76 -0.96
N SER A 25 -1.16 -4.36 -1.32
CA SER A 25 -1.81 -3.16 -0.80
C SER A 25 -2.25 -3.28 0.67
N ASN A 26 -2.26 -4.47 1.29
CA ASN A 26 -2.90 -4.70 2.58
C ASN A 26 -2.43 -3.75 3.69
N VAL A 27 -1.12 -3.57 3.84
CA VAL A 27 -0.59 -2.65 4.87
C VAL A 27 -1.12 -1.23 4.66
N GLU A 28 -1.10 -0.74 3.42
CA GLU A 28 -1.58 0.59 3.08
C GLU A 28 -3.09 0.72 3.30
N THR A 29 -3.87 -0.25 2.84
CA THR A 29 -5.33 -0.21 2.94
C THR A 29 -5.83 -0.39 4.36
N ILE A 30 -5.14 -1.19 5.19
CA ILE A 30 -5.42 -1.31 6.63
C ILE A 30 -5.10 0.03 7.33
N HIS A 31 -3.94 0.61 7.10
CA HIS A 31 -3.55 1.87 7.73
C HIS A 31 -4.46 3.04 7.38
N LYS A 32 -4.95 3.09 6.15
CA LYS A 32 -5.81 4.19 5.69
C LYS A 32 -7.29 3.99 6.02
N ASN A 33 -7.79 2.75 5.96
CA ASN A 33 -9.24 2.51 5.99
C ASN A 33 -9.65 1.21 6.70
N GLU A 34 -8.72 0.48 7.33
CA GLU A 34 -8.97 -0.80 8.00
C GLU A 34 -9.45 -1.92 7.04
N TRP A 35 -9.03 -1.89 5.76
CA TRP A 35 -9.44 -2.87 4.74
C TRP A 35 -8.33 -3.85 4.40
N ILE A 36 -8.69 -5.13 4.24
CA ILE A 36 -7.84 -6.18 3.67
C ILE A 36 -8.30 -6.38 2.22
N THR A 37 -7.47 -5.94 1.28
CA THR A 37 -7.80 -5.91 -0.15
C THR A 37 -7.12 -7.00 -0.98
N VAL A 38 -6.20 -7.76 -0.37
CA VAL A 38 -5.55 -8.90 -0.99
C VAL A 38 -5.65 -10.12 -0.08
N VAL A 39 -6.17 -11.22 -0.62
CA VAL A 39 -6.39 -12.47 0.13
C VAL A 39 -6.09 -13.70 -0.71
N PRO A 40 -5.72 -14.85 -0.09
CA PRO A 40 -5.68 -16.11 -0.80
C PRO A 40 -7.09 -16.56 -1.21
N VAL A 41 -7.19 -17.17 -2.37
CA VAL A 41 -8.40 -17.83 -2.85
C VAL A 41 -8.08 -19.25 -3.31
N GLN A 42 -9.11 -20.10 -3.48
CA GLN A 42 -8.91 -21.40 -4.10
C GLN A 42 -8.34 -21.23 -5.51
N GLY A 43 -7.16 -21.78 -5.73
CA GLY A 43 -6.47 -21.77 -7.02
C GLY A 43 -7.09 -22.71 -8.06
N ILE A 44 -6.40 -22.86 -9.19
CA ILE A 44 -6.77 -23.79 -10.26
C ILE A 44 -6.58 -25.25 -9.82
N SER A 45 -5.60 -25.53 -8.97
CA SER A 45 -5.43 -26.83 -8.35
C SER A 45 -6.34 -26.96 -7.12
N ALA A 46 -6.83 -28.18 -6.86
CA ALA A 46 -7.73 -28.43 -5.74
C ALA A 46 -7.09 -28.19 -4.35
N GLN A 47 -5.77 -28.10 -4.28
CA GLN A 47 -5.00 -27.89 -3.04
C GLN A 47 -4.15 -26.62 -3.08
N GLY A 48 -4.12 -25.92 -4.21
CA GLY A 48 -3.37 -24.69 -4.40
C GLY A 48 -4.18 -23.45 -4.09
N HIS A 49 -3.47 -22.34 -4.01
CA HIS A 49 -4.04 -21.02 -3.85
C HIS A 49 -3.81 -20.18 -5.11
N GLY A 50 -4.65 -19.21 -5.31
CA GLY A 50 -4.41 -18.06 -6.14
C GLY A 50 -4.50 -16.81 -5.28
N VAL A 51 -4.18 -15.66 -5.86
CA VAL A 51 -4.30 -14.37 -5.20
C VAL A 51 -5.54 -13.64 -5.68
N ARG A 52 -6.34 -13.11 -4.78
CA ARG A 52 -7.43 -12.17 -5.06
C ARG A 52 -7.04 -10.77 -4.66
N MET A 53 -7.13 -9.85 -5.59
CA MET A 53 -7.09 -8.41 -5.37
C MET A 53 -8.51 -7.86 -5.48
N MET A 54 -8.94 -7.06 -4.50
CA MET A 54 -10.29 -6.46 -4.46
C MET A 54 -10.20 -4.95 -4.33
N THR A 55 -11.06 -4.25 -5.02
CA THR A 55 -11.25 -2.82 -4.79
C THR A 55 -12.30 -2.63 -3.72
N ASP A 56 -11.93 -1.95 -2.65
CA ASP A 56 -12.86 -1.60 -1.58
C ASP A 56 -13.07 -0.10 -1.50
N GLY A 57 -14.18 0.33 -0.90
CA GLY A 57 -14.52 1.75 -0.84
C GLY A 57 -15.67 2.08 0.08
N GLU A 58 -15.49 3.16 0.83
CA GLU A 58 -16.50 3.71 1.74
C GLU A 58 -16.40 5.24 1.77
N ASN A 59 -17.55 5.92 1.88
CA ASN A 59 -17.64 7.37 2.05
C ASN A 59 -16.92 8.20 0.95
N GLY A 60 -16.96 7.70 -0.30
CA GLY A 60 -16.34 8.37 -1.45
C GLY A 60 -14.83 8.10 -1.61
N ARG A 61 -14.26 7.25 -0.78
CA ARG A 61 -12.89 6.74 -0.94
C ARG A 61 -12.95 5.38 -1.57
N VAL A 62 -12.08 5.13 -2.51
CA VAL A 62 -11.94 3.85 -3.20
C VAL A 62 -10.46 3.52 -3.26
N MET A 63 -10.08 2.31 -2.83
CA MET A 63 -8.71 1.82 -2.89
C MET A 63 -8.68 0.45 -3.58
N PRO A 64 -7.81 0.27 -4.56
CA PRO A 64 -7.64 -1.01 -5.23
C PRO A 64 -6.77 -1.96 -4.41
N GLY A 65 -7.06 -3.25 -4.49
CA GLY A 65 -6.10 -4.28 -4.14
C GLY A 65 -5.04 -4.41 -5.23
N TYR A 66 -3.78 -4.55 -4.84
CA TYR A 66 -2.69 -4.82 -5.78
C TYR A 66 -1.66 -5.80 -5.22
N VAL A 67 -0.96 -6.45 -6.14
CA VAL A 67 0.26 -7.21 -5.86
C VAL A 67 1.40 -6.71 -6.75
N SER A 68 2.63 -6.73 -6.23
CA SER A 68 3.84 -6.40 -6.99
C SER A 68 5.01 -7.27 -6.51
N ASN A 69 5.90 -7.66 -7.41
CA ASN A 69 7.12 -8.37 -7.05
C ASN A 69 8.23 -7.44 -6.53
N THR A 70 7.95 -6.15 -6.43
CA THR A 70 8.91 -5.13 -5.98
C THR A 70 8.19 -3.92 -5.37
N GLY A 71 8.89 -3.14 -4.56
CA GLY A 71 8.44 -1.82 -4.14
C GLY A 71 8.63 -0.77 -5.23
N GLY A 72 8.12 0.44 -4.99
CA GLY A 72 8.16 1.55 -5.93
C GLY A 72 6.99 1.53 -6.93
N ASP A 73 6.98 2.48 -7.85
CA ASP A 73 5.93 2.61 -8.87
C ASP A 73 6.23 1.72 -10.08
N PRO A 74 5.44 0.65 -10.32
CA PRO A 74 5.65 -0.25 -11.44
C PRO A 74 5.45 0.41 -12.81
N ILE A 75 4.66 1.49 -12.87
CA ILE A 75 4.40 2.25 -14.11
C ILE A 75 5.61 3.10 -14.48
N GLU A 76 6.22 3.75 -13.50
CA GLU A 76 7.46 4.53 -13.68
C GLU A 76 8.70 3.62 -13.79
N GLY A 77 8.53 2.31 -13.60
CA GLY A 77 9.62 1.33 -13.68
C GLY A 77 10.56 1.36 -12.47
N GLN A 78 10.07 1.77 -11.31
CA GLN A 78 10.84 1.77 -10.08
C GLN A 78 10.98 0.37 -9.50
N GLY A 79 12.17 0.02 -9.00
CA GLY A 79 12.48 -1.29 -8.44
C GLY A 79 12.70 -2.38 -9.50
N GLY A 80 12.28 -3.61 -9.21
CA GLY A 80 12.43 -4.79 -10.06
C GLY A 80 13.28 -5.89 -9.44
N VAL A 81 13.03 -7.13 -9.82
CA VAL A 81 13.82 -8.29 -9.42
C VAL A 81 14.74 -8.74 -10.56
N PRO A 82 15.91 -9.34 -10.29
CA PRO A 82 16.80 -9.84 -11.33
C PRO A 82 16.08 -10.79 -12.29
N TYR A 83 16.27 -10.61 -13.59
CA TYR A 83 15.68 -11.44 -14.63
C TYR A 83 16.46 -11.31 -15.95
N HIS A 84 16.85 -12.41 -16.59
CA HIS A 84 17.79 -12.40 -17.73
C HIS A 84 17.28 -13.11 -18.98
N ASP A 85 16.08 -13.67 -18.95
CA ASP A 85 15.50 -14.32 -20.12
C ASP A 85 14.68 -13.33 -20.99
N ARG A 86 14.40 -13.74 -22.21
CA ARG A 86 13.57 -13.00 -23.16
C ARG A 86 12.27 -13.75 -23.41
N PRO A 87 11.25 -13.57 -22.57
CA PRO A 87 9.99 -14.25 -22.76
C PRO A 87 9.25 -13.75 -24.01
N THR A 88 8.55 -14.67 -24.62
CA THR A 88 7.65 -14.35 -25.72
C THR A 88 6.27 -14.00 -25.19
N TYR A 89 5.83 -14.71 -24.16
CA TYR A 89 4.50 -14.52 -23.59
C TYR A 89 4.53 -14.49 -22.06
N LEU A 90 3.56 -13.79 -21.50
CA LEU A 90 3.07 -13.96 -20.15
C LEU A 90 1.85 -14.86 -20.21
N THR A 91 1.85 -15.94 -19.44
CA THR A 91 0.73 -16.88 -19.34
C THR A 91 0.28 -17.00 -17.90
N GLY A 92 -0.88 -17.56 -17.68
CA GLY A 92 -1.44 -17.84 -16.34
C GLY A 92 -2.92 -18.12 -16.42
N HIS A 93 -3.57 -18.09 -15.27
CA HIS A 93 -5.01 -18.21 -15.15
C HIS A 93 -5.54 -17.00 -14.42
N MET A 94 -6.71 -16.52 -14.85
CA MET A 94 -7.40 -15.42 -14.20
C MET A 94 -8.89 -15.69 -14.11
N ARG A 95 -9.51 -15.04 -13.14
CA ARG A 95 -10.95 -14.75 -13.09
C ARG A 95 -11.13 -13.36 -12.53
N TYR A 96 -12.15 -12.66 -12.98
CA TYR A 96 -12.33 -11.25 -12.65
C TYR A 96 -13.78 -10.81 -12.77
N HIS A 97 -14.07 -9.72 -12.10
CA HIS A 97 -15.30 -8.97 -12.26
C HIS A 97 -14.98 -7.48 -12.05
N THR A 98 -15.03 -6.72 -13.14
CA THR A 98 -14.86 -5.27 -13.08
C THR A 98 -16.19 -4.58 -13.32
N LEU A 99 -16.54 -3.66 -12.45
CA LEU A 99 -17.83 -3.01 -12.46
C LEU A 99 -17.82 -1.75 -13.34
N TYR A 100 -18.90 -1.52 -14.05
CA TYR A 100 -19.11 -0.34 -14.89
C TYR A 100 -17.96 -0.11 -15.89
N ASN A 101 -17.25 1.01 -15.78
CA ASN A 101 -16.14 1.38 -16.65
C ASN A 101 -14.77 1.08 -16.02
N ASP A 102 -14.75 0.38 -14.89
CA ASP A 102 -13.50 -0.01 -14.25
C ASP A 102 -12.77 -1.09 -15.06
N THR A 103 -11.46 -1.13 -14.92
CA THR A 103 -10.59 -2.12 -15.56
C THR A 103 -9.52 -2.56 -14.57
N ALA A 104 -9.34 -3.85 -14.39
CA ALA A 104 -8.17 -4.38 -13.71
C ALA A 104 -6.93 -4.27 -14.61
N LEU A 105 -5.75 -4.20 -14.01
CA LEU A 105 -4.48 -4.03 -14.72
C LEU A 105 -3.51 -5.17 -14.42
N ILE A 106 -2.74 -5.56 -15.43
CA ILE A 106 -1.48 -6.30 -15.27
C ILE A 106 -0.38 -5.49 -15.94
N VAL A 107 0.68 -5.21 -15.22
CA VAL A 107 1.84 -4.45 -15.69
C VAL A 107 3.06 -5.36 -15.69
N VAL A 108 3.78 -5.40 -16.81
CA VAL A 108 5.07 -6.09 -16.92
C VAL A 108 6.09 -5.13 -17.51
N THR A 109 7.15 -4.84 -16.77
CA THR A 109 8.19 -3.92 -17.20
C THR A 109 9.55 -4.62 -17.15
N PHE A 110 10.22 -4.71 -18.28
CA PHE A 110 11.59 -5.22 -18.40
C PHE A 110 12.56 -4.05 -18.45
N LYS A 111 13.62 -4.15 -17.65
CA LYS A 111 14.63 -3.10 -17.54
C LYS A 111 16.01 -3.64 -17.89
N LYS A 112 16.91 -2.71 -18.27
CA LYS A 112 18.32 -2.94 -18.45
C LYS A 112 19.11 -1.72 -18.00
N GLN A 113 20.04 -1.90 -17.08
CA GLN A 113 20.83 -0.82 -16.48
C GLN A 113 19.95 0.32 -15.93
N GLY A 114 18.85 -0.05 -15.29
CA GLY A 114 17.88 0.88 -14.74
C GLY A 114 16.91 1.52 -15.74
N LEU A 115 17.09 1.32 -17.05
CA LEU A 115 16.23 1.88 -18.10
C LEU A 115 15.16 0.87 -18.55
N ILE A 116 13.95 1.34 -18.75
CA ILE A 116 12.87 0.52 -19.32
C ILE A 116 13.20 0.20 -20.79
N ILE A 117 13.33 -1.10 -21.11
CA ILE A 117 13.52 -1.57 -22.47
C ILE A 117 12.24 -2.13 -23.10
N ASN A 118 11.28 -2.53 -22.26
CA ASN A 118 9.98 -3.00 -22.71
C ASN A 118 8.98 -2.88 -21.55
N GLN A 119 7.76 -2.40 -21.84
CA GLN A 119 6.67 -2.30 -20.87
C GLN A 119 5.34 -2.64 -21.52
N HIS A 120 4.55 -3.43 -20.82
CA HIS A 120 3.20 -3.80 -21.22
C HIS A 120 2.22 -3.51 -20.08
N ILE A 121 1.09 -2.91 -20.42
CA ILE A 121 -0.03 -2.67 -19.53
C ILE A 121 -1.25 -3.34 -20.16
N PHE A 122 -1.67 -4.48 -19.58
CA PHE A 122 -2.84 -5.22 -20.02
C PHE A 122 -4.05 -4.76 -19.21
N LYS A 123 -5.10 -4.33 -19.91
CA LYS A 123 -6.37 -3.88 -19.32
C LYS A 123 -7.39 -5.00 -19.43
N ILE A 124 -7.99 -5.35 -18.30
CA ILE A 124 -8.95 -6.44 -18.17
C ILE A 124 -10.29 -5.84 -17.77
N HIS A 125 -11.33 -6.07 -18.56
CA HIS A 125 -12.65 -5.48 -18.36
C HIS A 125 -13.76 -6.52 -18.52
N GLY A 126 -14.84 -6.36 -17.74
CA GLY A 126 -16.01 -7.20 -17.80
C GLY A 126 -16.03 -8.28 -16.72
N GLU A 127 -16.55 -9.44 -17.04
CA GLU A 127 -16.76 -10.52 -16.09
C GLU A 127 -16.29 -11.87 -16.64
N GLN A 128 -15.50 -12.57 -15.85
CA GLN A 128 -15.09 -13.96 -16.05
C GLN A 128 -14.97 -14.62 -14.67
N THR A 129 -16.01 -15.28 -14.19
CA THR A 129 -16.07 -15.82 -12.83
C THR A 129 -15.43 -17.20 -12.67
N ALA A 130 -15.23 -17.94 -13.74
CA ALA A 130 -14.48 -19.20 -13.74
C ALA A 130 -13.01 -18.96 -14.10
N TRP A 131 -12.10 -19.76 -13.55
CA TRP A 131 -10.72 -19.73 -13.96
C TRP A 131 -10.57 -19.95 -15.45
N HIS A 132 -9.88 -19.02 -16.14
CA HIS A 132 -9.65 -19.03 -17.56
C HIS A 132 -8.17 -18.79 -17.86
N PRO A 133 -7.53 -19.60 -18.71
CA PRO A 133 -6.14 -19.38 -19.08
C PRO A 133 -6.03 -18.10 -19.94
N PHE A 134 -4.93 -17.37 -19.75
CA PHE A 134 -4.59 -16.24 -20.61
C PHE A 134 -3.18 -16.36 -21.17
N GLU A 135 -2.96 -15.72 -22.31
CA GLU A 135 -1.65 -15.61 -22.96
C GLU A 135 -1.51 -14.21 -23.54
N TYR A 136 -0.53 -13.45 -23.07
CA TYR A 136 -0.23 -12.10 -23.50
C TYR A 136 1.15 -12.02 -24.14
N LEU A 137 1.23 -11.48 -25.35
CA LEU A 137 2.49 -11.28 -26.08
C LEU A 137 3.30 -10.17 -25.41
N LEU A 138 4.58 -10.47 -25.07
CA LEU A 138 5.53 -9.54 -24.47
C LEU A 138 6.54 -8.99 -25.47
N ALA A 139 6.92 -9.73 -26.50
CA ALA A 139 7.84 -9.33 -27.58
C ALA A 139 9.14 -8.66 -27.06
N VAL A 140 9.79 -9.25 -26.07
CA VAL A 140 11.04 -8.72 -25.48
C VAL A 140 12.20 -8.94 -26.45
N ASN A 141 12.74 -7.87 -27.06
CA ASN A 141 13.73 -7.94 -28.11
C ASN A 141 15.18 -7.90 -27.60
N GLU A 142 15.40 -7.44 -26.38
CA GLU A 142 16.71 -7.32 -25.75
C GLU A 142 16.71 -8.07 -24.41
N THR A 143 17.86 -8.66 -24.03
CA THR A 143 17.99 -9.34 -22.75
C THR A 143 17.95 -8.32 -21.62
N PRO A 144 16.97 -8.37 -20.72
CA PRO A 144 16.90 -7.51 -19.54
C PRO A 144 17.90 -7.91 -18.48
N ASP A 145 18.05 -7.12 -17.43
CA ASP A 145 18.71 -7.48 -16.17
C ASP A 145 17.73 -7.50 -15.00
N SER A 146 16.53 -6.95 -15.20
CA SER A 146 15.48 -6.98 -14.19
C SER A 146 14.06 -6.92 -14.79
N VAL A 147 13.07 -7.40 -14.02
CA VAL A 147 11.66 -7.39 -14.37
C VAL A 147 10.80 -6.92 -13.19
N ILE A 148 9.81 -6.12 -13.51
CA ILE A 148 8.71 -5.76 -12.62
C ILE A 148 7.45 -6.46 -13.12
N PHE A 149 6.73 -7.09 -12.20
CA PHE A 149 5.36 -7.54 -12.40
C PHE A 149 4.49 -6.93 -11.34
N ALA A 150 3.40 -6.31 -11.76
CA ALA A 150 2.37 -5.85 -10.85
C ALA A 150 0.98 -6.12 -11.44
N ALA A 151 0.00 -6.30 -10.57
CA ALA A 151 -1.40 -6.41 -10.95
C ALA A 151 -2.29 -5.67 -9.95
N SER A 152 -3.41 -5.13 -10.42
CA SER A 152 -4.37 -4.37 -9.62
C SER A 152 -5.80 -4.72 -9.98
N SER A 153 -6.68 -4.71 -8.98
CA SER A 153 -8.12 -4.97 -9.16
C SER A 153 -8.86 -3.86 -9.92
N SER A 154 -8.28 -2.66 -10.01
CA SER A 154 -8.86 -1.48 -10.67
C SER A 154 -7.82 -0.66 -11.40
N ASN A 155 -8.30 0.32 -12.18
CA ASN A 155 -7.47 1.17 -13.01
C ASN A 155 -6.84 2.31 -12.22
N VAL A 156 -5.69 2.05 -11.62
CA VAL A 156 -4.89 3.05 -10.89
C VAL A 156 -4.38 4.21 -11.78
N LEU A 157 -4.43 4.07 -13.11
CA LEU A 157 -4.09 5.15 -14.05
C LEU A 157 -5.25 6.11 -14.31
N ASN A 158 -6.45 5.78 -13.83
CA ASN A 158 -7.65 6.60 -13.98
C ASN A 158 -8.57 6.38 -12.75
N GLU A 159 -8.15 6.85 -11.62
CA GLU A 159 -8.82 6.66 -10.33
C GLU A 159 -10.33 6.94 -10.33
N PRO A 160 -10.84 7.98 -11.05
CA PRO A 160 -12.28 8.21 -11.10
C PRO A 160 -13.12 7.06 -11.68
N THR A 161 -12.50 6.10 -12.36
CA THR A 161 -13.19 4.91 -12.88
C THR A 161 -13.19 3.72 -11.93
N MET A 162 -12.40 3.74 -10.86
CA MET A 162 -12.32 2.66 -9.89
C MET A 162 -13.67 2.42 -9.22
N GLN A 163 -14.04 1.16 -9.03
CA GLN A 163 -15.34 0.77 -8.47
C GLN A 163 -15.19 -0.24 -7.35
N THR A 164 -15.77 0.10 -6.19
CA THR A 164 -15.90 -0.85 -5.06
C THR A 164 -16.60 -2.13 -5.49
N GLY A 165 -15.98 -3.27 -5.19
CA GLY A 165 -16.47 -4.60 -5.57
C GLY A 165 -15.84 -5.15 -6.85
N SER A 166 -15.06 -4.36 -7.60
CA SER A 166 -14.21 -4.91 -8.67
C SER A 166 -13.14 -5.84 -8.07
N TYR A 167 -12.86 -6.97 -8.75
CA TYR A 167 -11.78 -7.87 -8.35
C TYR A 167 -11.04 -8.50 -9.53
N LEU A 168 -9.80 -8.87 -9.28
CA LEU A 168 -8.96 -9.71 -10.16
C LEU A 168 -8.33 -10.82 -9.32
N ASP A 169 -8.53 -12.06 -9.75
CA ASP A 169 -7.83 -13.23 -9.23
C ASP A 169 -6.79 -13.69 -10.26
N LEU A 170 -5.60 -14.05 -9.78
CA LEU A 170 -4.52 -14.60 -10.59
C LEU A 170 -3.99 -15.89 -9.96
N ASP A 171 -3.54 -16.82 -10.82
CA ASP A 171 -2.89 -18.07 -10.42
C ASP A 171 -1.99 -18.58 -11.54
N GLY A 172 -0.88 -19.25 -11.19
CA GLY A 172 0.01 -19.93 -12.11
C GLY A 172 0.62 -19.00 -13.17
N ILE A 173 1.05 -17.80 -12.78
CA ILE A 173 1.69 -16.84 -13.67
C ILE A 173 3.04 -17.40 -14.13
N ALA A 174 3.30 -17.33 -15.42
CA ALA A 174 4.56 -17.80 -15.98
C ALA A 174 5.01 -16.97 -17.18
N PHE A 175 6.32 -16.75 -17.26
CA PHE A 175 6.94 -16.31 -18.50
C PHE A 175 7.23 -17.51 -19.39
N THR A 176 6.85 -17.44 -20.66
CA THR A 176 7.04 -18.56 -21.61
C THR A 176 7.73 -18.09 -22.89
N GLY A 177 8.46 -19.01 -23.52
CA GLY A 177 9.22 -18.75 -24.73
C GLY A 177 10.27 -19.84 -24.98
N ARG A 178 10.95 -19.78 -26.14
CA ARG A 178 11.85 -20.85 -26.59
C ARG A 178 13.01 -21.13 -25.63
N PHE A 179 13.48 -20.12 -24.91
CA PHE A 179 14.68 -20.23 -24.05
C PHE A 179 14.42 -19.65 -22.66
N VAL A 180 13.17 -19.63 -22.22
CA VAL A 180 12.80 -19.13 -20.91
C VAL A 180 13.01 -20.24 -19.88
N THR A 181 13.81 -19.97 -18.86
CA THR A 181 14.12 -20.84 -17.74
C THR A 181 13.88 -20.18 -16.40
N GLU A 182 13.93 -18.85 -16.36
CA GLU A 182 13.68 -18.05 -15.15
C GLU A 182 12.17 -17.77 -15.01
N GLN A 183 11.67 -17.87 -13.77
CA GLN A 183 10.29 -17.55 -13.41
C GLN A 183 10.28 -16.62 -12.21
N LEU A 184 9.16 -15.92 -12.00
CA LEU A 184 8.96 -15.15 -10.78
C LEU A 184 8.80 -16.08 -9.59
N PRO A 185 9.40 -15.77 -8.43
CA PRO A 185 9.21 -16.57 -7.22
C PRO A 185 7.74 -16.61 -6.80
N ASN A 186 7.27 -17.76 -6.30
CA ASN A 186 5.90 -17.96 -5.83
C ASN A 186 4.83 -17.41 -6.80
N SER A 187 5.03 -17.62 -8.10
CA SER A 187 4.13 -17.13 -9.16
C SER A 187 2.86 -17.97 -9.31
N ASP A 188 2.79 -19.09 -8.62
CA ASP A 188 1.60 -19.92 -8.39
C ASP A 188 0.79 -19.47 -7.15
N PHE A 189 1.31 -18.53 -6.37
CA PHE A 189 0.69 -18.02 -5.14
C PHE A 189 0.31 -19.08 -4.10
N ASP A 190 1.02 -20.21 -4.09
CA ASP A 190 0.75 -21.30 -3.14
C ASP A 190 1.33 -21.04 -1.74
N LEU A 191 2.34 -20.16 -1.63
CA LEU A 191 3.02 -19.86 -0.38
C LEU A 191 2.54 -18.52 0.20
N TRP A 192 2.02 -18.58 1.43
CA TRP A 192 1.50 -17.43 2.17
C TRP A 192 2.07 -17.38 3.57
N ASP A 193 2.45 -16.18 4.00
CA ASP A 193 2.92 -15.91 5.35
C ASP A 193 1.85 -15.16 6.16
N SER A 194 1.71 -15.52 7.42
CA SER A 194 0.85 -14.81 8.35
C SER A 194 1.52 -13.52 8.82
N ARG A 195 0.77 -12.44 8.86
CA ARG A 195 1.22 -11.13 9.33
C ARG A 195 0.20 -10.52 10.28
N ASP A 196 0.71 -9.89 11.34
CA ASP A 196 -0.05 -9.04 12.24
C ASP A 196 0.30 -7.58 11.98
N LEU A 197 -0.70 -6.71 12.04
CA LEU A 197 -0.56 -5.28 11.93
C LEU A 197 -1.42 -4.60 12.99
N HIS A 198 -0.82 -3.71 13.76
CA HIS A 198 -1.51 -2.93 14.77
C HIS A 198 -1.91 -1.58 14.20
N HIS A 199 -3.16 -1.19 14.43
CA HIS A 199 -3.72 0.07 13.95
C HIS A 199 -4.30 0.86 15.13
N ALA A 200 -3.85 2.10 15.32
CA ALA A 200 -4.36 2.98 16.36
C ALA A 200 -5.79 3.42 16.04
N GLN A 201 -6.77 3.03 16.87
CA GLN A 201 -8.19 3.33 16.62
C GLN A 201 -8.46 4.83 16.49
N GLY A 202 -9.15 5.21 15.41
CA GLY A 202 -9.51 6.60 15.14
C GLY A 202 -8.39 7.46 14.52
N TRP A 203 -7.22 6.89 14.28
CA TRP A 203 -6.11 7.54 13.62
C TRP A 203 -5.88 6.93 12.23
N ARG A 204 -5.46 7.75 11.30
CA ARG A 204 -4.96 7.32 10.00
C ARG A 204 -3.47 7.32 10.01
N VAL A 205 -2.91 6.34 9.34
CA VAL A 205 -1.47 6.19 9.23
C VAL A 205 -1.02 6.56 7.83
N GLU A 206 0.04 7.34 7.76
CA GLU A 206 0.82 7.57 6.54
C GLU A 206 2.18 6.91 6.68
N GLY A 207 2.68 6.40 5.59
CA GLY A 207 3.93 5.64 5.59
C GLY A 207 3.69 4.14 5.84
N ARG A 208 4.77 3.45 6.16
CA ARG A 208 4.78 1.99 6.31
C ARG A 208 5.23 1.52 7.69
N GLU A 209 5.96 2.36 8.39
CA GLU A 209 6.66 2.01 9.63
C GLU A 209 5.97 2.67 10.82
N MET A 210 4.89 2.05 11.29
CA MET A 210 4.15 2.46 12.48
C MET A 210 3.70 1.24 13.27
N ASP A 211 3.86 1.31 14.58
CA ASP A 211 3.38 0.32 15.54
C ASP A 211 3.17 0.98 16.92
N TRP A 212 2.82 0.19 17.91
CA TRP A 212 2.85 0.63 19.30
C TRP A 212 4.14 0.20 20.00
N THR A 213 4.47 0.89 21.09
CA THR A 213 5.55 0.53 22.01
C THR A 213 5.03 0.58 23.45
N ASP A 214 5.55 -0.31 24.29
CA ASP A 214 5.33 -0.31 25.75
C ASP A 214 6.32 0.63 26.49
N GLU A 215 7.27 1.19 25.77
CA GLU A 215 8.10 2.26 26.28
C GLU A 215 7.30 3.57 26.27
N THR A 216 6.66 3.91 27.38
CA THR A 216 5.77 5.07 27.50
C THR A 216 5.96 5.78 28.86
N PRO A 217 5.83 7.11 28.94
CA PRO A 217 5.87 7.85 30.19
C PRO A 217 4.53 7.83 30.93
N TYR A 218 3.45 7.46 30.23
CA TYR A 218 2.09 7.46 30.76
C TYR A 218 1.25 6.39 30.06
N GLY A 219 0.44 5.64 30.82
CA GLY A 219 -0.39 4.57 30.26
C GLY A 219 0.40 3.28 30.02
N GLU A 220 -0.09 2.46 29.09
CA GLU A 220 0.50 1.16 28.74
C GLU A 220 1.18 1.18 27.36
N ARG A 221 0.80 2.14 26.49
CA ARG A 221 1.24 2.19 25.09
C ARG A 221 1.52 3.61 24.62
N ALA A 222 2.40 3.71 23.65
CA ALA A 222 2.62 4.91 22.87
C ALA A 222 2.73 4.53 21.38
N VAL A 223 2.44 5.47 20.49
CA VAL A 223 2.66 5.27 19.05
C VAL A 223 4.16 5.40 18.76
N TRP A 224 4.68 4.44 18.02
CA TRP A 224 6.03 4.44 17.46
C TRP A 224 5.96 4.57 15.95
N MET A 225 6.78 5.46 15.39
CA MET A 225 6.87 5.70 13.95
C MET A 225 8.33 5.90 13.57
N SER A 226 8.71 5.41 12.39
CA SER A 226 10.02 5.71 11.82
C SER A 226 9.91 6.14 10.36
N SER A 227 10.86 6.97 9.93
CA SER A 227 11.09 7.21 8.51
C SER A 227 11.64 5.93 7.87
N TYR A 228 11.36 5.71 6.60
CA TYR A 228 11.85 4.58 5.84
C TYR A 228 12.41 5.05 4.50
N SER A 229 13.33 4.28 3.94
CA SER A 229 13.81 4.53 2.58
C SER A 229 13.09 3.59 1.60
N ASP A 230 12.70 4.13 0.46
CA ASP A 230 12.25 3.31 -0.66
C ASP A 230 13.43 2.64 -1.38
N MET A 231 13.12 1.85 -2.41
CA MET A 231 14.14 1.11 -3.16
C MET A 231 15.07 2.01 -3.98
N ASP A 232 14.66 3.23 -4.24
CA ASP A 232 15.45 4.24 -4.95
C ASP A 232 16.27 5.11 -3.99
N GLY A 233 16.15 4.87 -2.68
CA GLY A 233 16.87 5.56 -1.63
C GLY A 233 16.24 6.88 -1.19
N HIS A 234 15.03 7.19 -1.62
CA HIS A 234 14.29 8.35 -1.11
C HIS A 234 13.77 8.05 0.29
N VAL A 235 13.90 9.03 1.18
CA VAL A 235 13.42 8.93 2.56
C VAL A 235 11.99 9.47 2.64
N HIS A 236 11.12 8.65 3.21
CA HIS A 236 9.72 8.97 3.46
C HIS A 236 9.46 9.02 4.96
N ALA A 237 8.69 10.00 5.40
CA ALA A 237 8.24 10.08 6.77
C ALA A 237 7.03 9.16 7.00
N SER A 238 6.93 8.59 8.20
CA SER A 238 5.67 8.02 8.71
C SER A 238 4.97 8.99 9.63
N GLY A 239 3.65 8.93 9.68
CA GLY A 239 2.84 9.82 10.48
C GLY A 239 1.47 9.27 10.84
N VAL A 240 0.84 9.85 11.83
CA VAL A 240 -0.56 9.60 12.20
C VAL A 240 -1.36 10.89 12.16
N ARG A 241 -2.61 10.82 11.74
CA ARG A 241 -3.50 11.98 11.64
C ARG A 241 -4.96 11.62 11.84
N THR A 242 -5.77 12.58 12.23
CA THR A 242 -7.23 12.43 12.40
C THR A 242 -8.04 12.98 11.22
N GLY A 243 -7.44 13.82 10.39
CA GLY A 243 -8.03 14.40 9.18
C GLY A 243 -7.44 13.82 7.90
N ASP A 244 -7.78 14.43 6.79
CA ASP A 244 -7.28 14.12 5.46
C ASP A 244 -6.76 15.39 4.76
N MET A 245 -6.00 15.22 3.70
CA MET A 245 -5.51 16.29 2.86
C MET A 245 -5.85 15.99 1.40
N ASN A 246 -6.40 16.97 0.70
CA ASN A 246 -6.69 16.82 -0.72
C ASN A 246 -5.42 17.02 -1.57
N GLU A 247 -5.52 16.80 -2.88
CA GLU A 247 -4.42 16.98 -3.84
C GLU A 247 -3.84 18.40 -3.87
N SER A 248 -4.65 19.40 -3.46
CA SER A 248 -4.24 20.81 -3.38
C SER A 248 -3.50 21.15 -2.08
N GLY A 249 -3.39 20.19 -1.15
CA GLY A 249 -2.78 20.39 0.16
C GLY A 249 -3.72 20.97 1.23
N ASP A 250 -5.03 21.04 0.95
CA ASP A 250 -6.00 21.54 1.92
C ASP A 250 -6.46 20.42 2.84
N TRP A 251 -6.49 20.70 4.14
CA TRP A 251 -7.00 19.78 5.14
C TRP A 251 -8.53 19.70 5.13
N PHE A 252 -9.07 18.52 5.33
CA PHE A 252 -10.51 18.32 5.48
C PHE A 252 -10.80 17.14 6.44
N GLY A 253 -12.06 17.01 6.89
CA GLY A 253 -12.45 15.99 7.86
C GLY A 253 -11.91 16.29 9.25
N GLY A 254 -11.24 15.32 9.88
CA GLY A 254 -10.77 15.42 11.24
C GLY A 254 -11.85 15.06 12.27
N LEU A 255 -11.57 15.33 13.54
CA LEU A 255 -12.46 15.05 14.66
C LEU A 255 -13.37 16.25 14.93
N PRO A 256 -14.69 16.05 15.15
CA PRO A 256 -15.58 17.10 15.59
C PRO A 256 -15.11 17.71 16.92
N TYR A 257 -14.93 19.03 16.94
CA TYR A 257 -14.48 19.77 18.10
C TYR A 257 -15.28 21.06 18.24
N SER A 258 -15.82 21.34 19.44
CA SER A 258 -16.73 22.46 19.67
C SER A 258 -16.28 23.40 20.81
N GLU A 259 -15.14 23.16 21.40
CA GLU A 259 -14.62 23.95 22.51
C GLU A 259 -13.52 24.91 22.03
N LEU A 260 -13.24 25.93 22.81
CA LEU A 260 -12.07 26.77 22.59
C LEU A 260 -10.83 25.99 23.04
N LEU A 261 -9.85 25.86 22.14
CA LEU A 261 -8.61 25.20 22.43
C LEU A 261 -7.58 26.21 22.93
N ASP A 262 -7.09 26.01 24.15
CA ASP A 262 -6.05 26.87 24.74
C ASP A 262 -4.66 26.24 24.57
N THR A 263 -4.58 24.90 24.76
CA THR A 263 -3.29 24.20 24.85
C THR A 263 -3.44 22.78 24.33
N LEU A 264 -2.45 22.34 23.56
CA LEU A 264 -2.20 20.93 23.27
C LEU A 264 -0.94 20.50 24.02
N THR A 265 -1.03 19.42 24.78
CA THR A 265 0.10 18.89 25.56
C THR A 265 0.27 17.41 25.33
N GLY A 266 1.47 16.93 25.55
CA GLY A 266 1.79 15.52 25.41
C GLY A 266 3.24 15.21 25.77
N TYR A 267 3.64 13.99 25.43
CA TYR A 267 5.02 13.54 25.59
C TYR A 267 5.54 13.03 24.27
N TYR A 268 6.78 13.26 23.98
CA TYR A 268 7.48 12.71 22.83
C TYR A 268 8.88 12.22 23.21
N LYS A 269 9.36 11.27 22.46
CA LYS A 269 10.76 10.86 22.39
C LYS A 269 11.12 10.81 20.91
N TYR A 270 12.22 11.44 20.52
CA TYR A 270 12.62 11.58 19.14
C TYR A 270 14.08 11.25 18.95
N ILE A 271 14.36 10.27 18.09
CA ILE A 271 15.72 9.88 17.72
C ILE A 271 15.93 10.39 16.29
N ALA A 272 16.73 11.45 16.15
CA ALA A 272 17.04 12.06 14.87
C ALA A 272 18.22 11.34 14.18
N ASP A 273 18.18 11.30 12.85
CA ASP A 273 19.34 11.02 12.02
C ASP A 273 19.87 12.36 11.47
N GLY A 274 21.00 12.82 12.02
CA GLY A 274 21.56 14.13 11.69
C GLY A 274 20.75 15.32 12.21
N GLU A 275 20.38 16.24 11.32
CA GLU A 275 19.61 17.46 11.66
C GLU A 275 18.08 17.29 11.45
N ASP A 276 17.60 16.05 11.33
CA ASP A 276 16.19 15.76 11.13
C ASP A 276 15.34 16.18 12.36
N ALA A 277 14.06 16.48 12.11
CA ALA A 277 13.11 16.88 13.15
C ALA A 277 11.71 16.32 12.84
N GLY A 278 11.04 15.82 13.89
CA GLY A 278 9.63 15.45 13.80
C GLY A 278 8.72 16.68 13.84
N LEU A 279 7.51 16.55 13.32
CA LEU A 279 6.52 17.64 13.28
C LEU A 279 5.19 17.17 13.89
N LEU A 280 4.67 17.95 14.81
CA LEU A 280 3.27 17.93 15.23
C LEU A 280 2.57 19.16 14.65
N SER A 281 1.45 18.97 13.97
CA SER A 281 0.60 20.06 13.51
C SER A 281 -0.82 19.88 13.99
N LEU A 282 -1.47 21.00 14.33
CA LEU A 282 -2.86 21.07 14.69
C LEU A 282 -3.51 22.18 13.84
N GLU A 283 -4.64 21.86 13.21
CA GLU A 283 -5.45 22.84 12.50
C GLU A 283 -6.90 22.73 12.89
N MET A 284 -7.52 23.87 13.17
CA MET A 284 -8.94 23.99 13.47
C MET A 284 -9.69 24.45 12.23
N LEU A 285 -10.70 23.69 11.82
CA LEU A 285 -11.46 23.96 10.61
C LEU A 285 -12.94 24.27 10.92
N SER A 286 -13.54 25.14 10.12
CA SER A 286 -14.99 25.31 10.00
C SER A 286 -15.40 25.05 8.56
N GLY A 287 -15.91 23.85 8.29
CA GLY A 287 -16.00 23.34 6.93
C GLY A 287 -14.61 23.16 6.31
N LEU A 288 -14.33 23.86 5.22
CA LEU A 288 -13.01 23.88 4.58
C LEU A 288 -12.17 25.11 4.97
N ALA A 289 -12.70 26.02 5.80
CA ALA A 289 -12.01 27.24 6.18
C ALA A 289 -11.16 27.00 7.44
N SER A 290 -9.87 27.35 7.39
CA SER A 290 -9.00 27.36 8.56
C SER A 290 -9.42 28.48 9.52
N LEU A 291 -9.61 28.12 10.78
CA LEU A 291 -9.84 29.04 11.89
C LEU A 291 -8.56 29.41 12.62
N GLY A 292 -7.49 28.65 12.39
CA GLY A 292 -6.19 28.79 13.01
C GLY A 292 -5.56 27.44 13.35
N GLY A 293 -4.27 27.44 13.60
CA GLY A 293 -3.53 26.23 13.87
C GLY A 293 -2.22 26.53 14.60
N ALA A 294 -1.56 25.48 15.01
CA ALA A 294 -0.24 25.51 15.62
C ALA A 294 0.60 24.33 15.12
N TYR A 295 1.89 24.47 15.16
CA TYR A 295 2.82 23.38 14.94
C TYR A 295 3.91 23.39 16.00
N TYR A 296 4.45 22.21 16.27
CA TYR A 296 5.56 22.03 17.17
C TYR A 296 6.59 21.10 16.52
N GLN A 297 7.86 21.46 16.56
CA GLN A 297 8.94 20.63 16.05
C GLN A 297 9.55 19.81 17.18
N PHE A 298 9.67 18.52 16.97
CA PHE A 298 10.34 17.59 17.87
C PHE A 298 11.82 17.50 17.49
N TYR A 299 12.66 17.80 18.44
CA TYR A 299 14.11 17.65 18.29
C TYR A 299 14.59 16.42 19.04
N GLN A 300 15.79 15.96 18.72
CA GLN A 300 16.39 14.80 19.35
C GLN A 300 16.34 14.88 20.88
N THR A 301 15.86 13.80 21.47
CA THR A 301 15.83 13.60 22.92
C THR A 301 15.97 12.12 23.25
N GLU A 302 16.82 11.80 24.25
CA GLU A 302 17.01 10.42 24.72
C GLU A 302 15.89 9.96 25.65
N ASN A 303 15.18 10.89 26.23
CA ASN A 303 14.13 10.63 27.21
C ASN A 303 12.79 11.26 26.75
N TRP A 304 11.70 10.70 27.28
CA TRP A 304 10.37 11.28 27.10
C TRP A 304 10.34 12.72 27.60
N THR A 305 9.95 13.62 26.74
CA THR A 305 9.90 15.06 26.98
C THR A 305 8.47 15.56 26.86
N TYR A 306 8.03 16.34 27.85
CA TYR A 306 6.73 16.98 27.86
C TYR A 306 6.73 18.24 26.98
N PHE A 307 5.67 18.49 26.23
CA PHE A 307 5.45 19.69 25.42
C PHE A 307 4.10 20.31 25.67
#